data_33047ab9b36cabc12078dc9d96a2d909
#
_entry.id   33047ab9b36cabc12078dc9d96a2d909
#
_cell.length_a   1.000
_cell.length_b   1.000
_cell.length_c   1.000
_cell.angle_alpha   90.00
_cell.angle_beta   90.00
_cell.angle_gamma   90.00
#
_symmetry.space_group_name_H-M   'P 1'
#
loop_
_entity.id
_entity.type
_entity.pdbx_description
1 polymer ?
#
loop_
_entity_poly.entity_id
_entity_poly.type
_entity_poly.pdbx_seq_one_letter_code
_entity_poly.pdbx_strand_id
1 'polypeptide(L)'
;KAGDFMANTPLDFLLKDSKATLIQLYVDGKTPLPTIPDHDVAIVAIGEADDSHPVLASLDAVLKTWPRPVLNRNVQAIIDLSRSVVSDLFVQSDLVIAPRTLRLSRQVLKQIATRQTALDPALSWPLLVRPVGSHAGNNLEKIADPEALTTYLSAFTHEQAYVASYVDYASADGQFRKYRIGLIGRKPYLSHLAISDHWMVHYLNAGMSDSQTKRDEEAEAMAHFDEGFALRHKAALAELCTQIDLDYFAIDCAETQDGKLLLFEADAAMIIHAMDEPDLFPYKGPQMKKLFGAFQALLEGALQPKTR
;
A
#
# COMPACT_ATOMS: atom_id res chain seq x y z
N LYS A 1 16.85 1.77 3.65
CA LYS A 1 17.61 2.99 3.43
C LYS A 1 17.40 3.98 4.57
N ALA A 2 18.24 5.02 4.70
CA ALA A 2 17.94 6.15 5.58
C ALA A 2 16.71 6.90 5.06
N GLY A 3 15.87 7.39 5.96
CA GLY A 3 14.63 8.08 5.64
C GLY A 3 13.74 8.23 6.87
N ASP A 4 12.52 8.68 6.65
CA ASP A 4 11.49 8.71 7.68
C ASP A 4 10.95 7.29 7.98
N PHE A 5 9.96 7.23 8.86
CA PHE A 5 9.36 5.96 9.29
C PHE A 5 8.68 5.18 8.15
N MET A 6 8.27 5.87 7.07
CA MET A 6 7.62 5.27 5.91
C MET A 6 8.59 4.80 4.82
N ALA A 7 9.89 5.09 4.96
CA ALA A 7 10.87 4.77 3.94
C ALA A 7 11.20 3.28 3.82
N ASN A 8 10.86 2.48 4.83
CA ASN A 8 11.19 1.07 4.88
C ASN A 8 10.05 0.26 5.52
N THR A 9 9.95 -1.02 5.15
CA THR A 9 9.04 -1.96 5.83
C THR A 9 9.31 -1.98 7.33
N PRO A 10 8.31 -1.73 8.18
CA PRO A 10 8.49 -1.68 9.63
C PRO A 10 8.60 -3.09 10.22
N LEU A 11 9.76 -3.74 10.01
CA LEU A 11 10.00 -5.14 10.39
C LEU A 11 9.91 -5.37 11.89
N ASP A 12 10.20 -4.36 12.72
CA ASP A 12 10.05 -4.46 14.19
C ASP A 12 8.60 -4.80 14.60
N PHE A 13 7.61 -4.30 13.86
CA PHE A 13 6.20 -4.64 14.11
C PHE A 13 5.86 -6.05 13.62
N LEU A 14 6.29 -6.40 12.41
CA LEU A 14 6.00 -7.70 11.80
C LEU A 14 6.67 -8.85 12.54
N LEU A 15 7.81 -8.58 13.22
CA LEU A 15 8.55 -9.54 14.03
C LEU A 15 8.17 -9.48 15.52
N LYS A 16 7.15 -8.72 15.88
CA LYS A 16 6.69 -8.64 17.27
C LYS A 16 6.44 -10.05 17.83
N ASP A 17 6.93 -10.26 19.04
CA ASP A 17 6.82 -11.53 19.78
C ASP A 17 7.49 -12.74 19.07
N SER A 18 8.29 -12.51 18.03
CA SER A 18 9.10 -13.57 17.40
C SER A 18 10.38 -13.84 18.17
N LYS A 19 11.04 -14.97 17.82
CA LYS A 19 12.39 -15.30 18.31
C LYS A 19 13.49 -14.85 17.34
N ALA A 20 13.12 -14.15 16.27
CA ALA A 20 14.07 -13.69 15.26
C ALA A 20 14.95 -12.55 15.79
N THR A 21 16.23 -12.57 15.45
CA THR A 21 17.13 -11.43 15.63
C THR A 21 17.11 -10.59 14.36
N LEU A 22 16.66 -9.34 14.46
CA LEU A 22 16.65 -8.41 13.33
C LEU A 22 18.00 -7.69 13.22
N ILE A 23 18.68 -7.88 12.08
CA ILE A 23 19.89 -7.14 11.70
C ILE A 23 19.51 -6.17 10.59
N GLN A 24 19.63 -4.87 10.85
CA GLN A 24 19.31 -3.84 9.86
C GLN A 24 20.58 -3.36 9.15
N LEU A 25 20.64 -3.63 7.84
CA LEU A 25 21.71 -3.16 6.97
C LEU A 25 21.24 -1.94 6.18
N TYR A 26 21.75 -0.76 6.52
CA TYR A 26 21.42 0.48 5.81
C TYR A 26 22.26 0.64 4.54
N VAL A 27 21.58 0.94 3.44
CA VAL A 27 22.20 1.14 2.11
C VAL A 27 21.79 2.51 1.55
N ASP A 28 22.71 3.15 0.84
CA ASP A 28 22.54 4.46 0.21
C ASP A 28 22.73 4.45 -1.33
N GLY A 29 23.07 3.28 -1.89
CA GLY A 29 23.31 3.10 -3.32
C GLY A 29 24.62 3.72 -3.83
N LYS A 30 25.43 4.33 -2.98
CA LYS A 30 26.68 5.02 -3.34
C LYS A 30 27.89 4.39 -2.67
N THR A 31 27.77 4.10 -1.38
CA THR A 31 28.80 3.45 -0.58
C THR A 31 28.80 1.95 -0.86
N PRO A 32 29.96 1.31 -1.06
CA PRO A 32 30.06 -0.14 -1.15
C PRO A 32 29.41 -0.79 0.08
N LEU A 33 28.71 -1.91 -0.13
CA LEU A 33 28.12 -2.64 0.99
C LEU A 33 29.21 -3.01 2.00
N PRO A 34 28.95 -2.85 3.31
CA PRO A 34 29.82 -3.37 4.34
C PRO A 34 29.86 -4.90 4.27
N THR A 35 30.75 -5.51 5.05
CA THR A 35 30.75 -6.96 5.22
C THR A 35 29.35 -7.42 5.65
N ILE A 36 28.76 -8.31 4.86
CA ILE A 36 27.45 -8.87 5.16
C ILE A 36 27.58 -9.74 6.42
N PRO A 37 26.84 -9.43 7.51
CA PRO A 37 26.88 -10.26 8.70
C PRO A 37 26.30 -11.64 8.40
N ASP A 38 26.66 -12.65 9.20
CA ASP A 38 26.02 -13.97 9.09
C ASP A 38 24.54 -13.86 9.43
N HIS A 39 23.71 -14.49 8.62
CA HIS A 39 22.24 -14.43 8.73
C HIS A 39 21.62 -15.64 8.05
N ASP A 40 20.38 -15.95 8.39
CA ASP A 40 19.65 -17.09 7.83
C ASP A 40 18.84 -16.68 6.58
N VAL A 41 18.20 -15.54 6.60
CA VAL A 41 17.36 -14.99 5.52
C VAL A 41 17.49 -13.48 5.47
N ALA A 42 17.42 -12.89 4.29
CA ALA A 42 17.34 -11.45 4.10
C ALA A 42 15.98 -11.04 3.53
N ILE A 43 15.61 -9.79 3.70
CA ILE A 43 14.46 -9.16 3.03
C ILE A 43 14.85 -7.77 2.54
N VAL A 44 14.43 -7.42 1.32
CA VAL A 44 14.52 -6.04 0.85
C VAL A 44 13.36 -5.27 1.46
N ALA A 45 13.67 -4.43 2.44
CA ALA A 45 12.69 -3.69 3.24
C ALA A 45 12.56 -2.21 2.83
N ILE A 46 13.01 -1.84 1.63
CA ILE A 46 12.95 -0.46 1.13
C ILE A 46 11.60 -0.24 0.46
N GLY A 47 10.88 0.81 0.86
CA GLY A 47 9.62 1.25 0.23
C GLY A 47 9.84 1.97 -1.10
N GLU A 48 8.78 2.02 -1.90
CA GLU A 48 8.76 2.77 -3.16
C GLU A 48 8.78 4.27 -2.89
N ALA A 49 9.73 4.96 -3.50
CA ALA A 49 9.82 6.42 -3.57
C ALA A 49 10.85 6.80 -4.65
N ASP A 50 10.74 7.98 -5.23
CA ASP A 50 11.67 8.46 -6.26
C ASP A 50 13.14 8.37 -5.81
N ASP A 51 13.43 8.71 -4.56
CA ASP A 51 14.77 8.66 -3.98
C ASP A 51 15.20 7.23 -3.56
N SER A 52 14.28 6.27 -3.55
CA SER A 52 14.56 4.84 -3.33
C SER A 52 14.98 4.14 -4.63
N HIS A 53 14.55 4.60 -5.80
CA HIS A 53 14.80 3.93 -7.08
C HIS A 53 16.30 3.73 -7.36
N PRO A 54 17.19 4.75 -7.22
CA PRO A 54 18.62 4.53 -7.43
C PRO A 54 19.22 3.51 -6.44
N VAL A 55 18.74 3.52 -5.18
CA VAL A 55 19.20 2.58 -4.15
C VAL A 55 18.78 1.16 -4.49
N LEU A 56 17.50 0.96 -4.82
CA LEU A 56 16.95 -0.33 -5.24
C LEU A 56 17.66 -0.87 -6.48
N ALA A 57 17.86 -0.04 -7.51
CA ALA A 57 18.57 -0.43 -8.72
C ALA A 57 20.03 -0.86 -8.44
N SER A 58 20.71 -0.21 -7.49
CA SER A 58 22.07 -0.60 -7.10
C SER A 58 22.13 -1.97 -6.42
N LEU A 59 21.05 -2.40 -5.78
CA LEU A 59 20.97 -3.69 -5.11
C LEU A 59 20.76 -4.87 -6.06
N ASP A 60 20.18 -4.67 -7.25
CA ASP A 60 19.82 -5.78 -8.15
C ASP A 60 20.97 -6.74 -8.45
N ALA A 61 22.13 -6.18 -8.81
CA ALA A 61 23.32 -6.99 -9.11
C ALA A 61 23.86 -7.74 -7.87
N VAL A 62 23.84 -7.09 -6.71
CA VAL A 62 24.31 -7.66 -5.45
C VAL A 62 23.41 -8.80 -5.00
N LEU A 63 22.10 -8.61 -5.10
CA LEU A 63 21.11 -9.61 -4.70
C LEU A 63 21.20 -10.88 -5.56
N LYS A 64 21.68 -10.80 -6.81
CA LYS A 64 21.89 -11.99 -7.66
C LYS A 64 22.88 -12.99 -7.08
N THR A 65 23.86 -12.51 -6.33
CA THR A 65 24.91 -13.31 -5.69
C THR A 65 24.79 -13.35 -4.17
N TRP A 66 23.66 -12.92 -3.62
CA TRP A 66 23.46 -12.92 -2.17
C TRP A 66 23.56 -14.34 -1.60
N PRO A 67 24.29 -14.53 -0.49
CA PRO A 67 24.68 -15.88 -0.03
C PRO A 67 23.54 -16.66 0.63
N ARG A 68 22.44 -16.01 0.97
CA ARG A 68 21.27 -16.57 1.67
C ARG A 68 20.00 -16.29 0.89
N PRO A 69 18.86 -16.94 1.20
CA PRO A 69 17.55 -16.59 0.63
C PRO A 69 17.21 -15.11 0.87
N VAL A 70 16.62 -14.47 -0.12
CA VAL A 70 16.18 -13.07 -0.03
C VAL A 70 14.70 -12.99 -0.38
N LEU A 71 13.90 -12.46 0.52
CA LEU A 71 12.50 -12.09 0.27
C LEU A 71 12.42 -10.70 -0.37
N ASN A 72 11.37 -10.45 -1.13
CA ASN A 72 11.21 -9.24 -1.94
C ASN A 72 12.45 -8.94 -2.80
N ARG A 73 13.07 -10.00 -3.33
CA ARG A 73 14.31 -9.91 -4.10
C ARG A 73 14.16 -9.14 -5.41
N ASN A 74 12.96 -9.16 -5.98
CA ASN A 74 12.64 -8.44 -7.21
C ASN A 74 12.51 -6.93 -6.91
N VAL A 75 13.65 -6.23 -6.90
CA VAL A 75 13.67 -4.78 -6.60
C VAL A 75 12.90 -3.95 -7.64
N GLN A 76 12.80 -4.43 -8.89
CA GLN A 76 11.99 -3.76 -9.91
C GLN A 76 10.50 -3.79 -9.53
N ALA A 77 10.02 -4.90 -8.99
CA ALA A 77 8.64 -4.98 -8.51
C ALA A 77 8.35 -3.97 -7.38
N ILE A 78 9.34 -3.64 -6.54
CA ILE A 78 9.19 -2.57 -5.53
C ILE A 78 9.14 -1.19 -6.21
N ILE A 79 10.00 -0.92 -7.20
CA ILE A 79 10.00 0.33 -7.98
C ILE A 79 8.65 0.51 -8.70
N ASP A 80 8.09 -0.59 -9.21
CA ASP A 80 6.82 -0.60 -9.94
C ASP A 80 5.59 -0.43 -9.03
N LEU A 81 5.76 -0.32 -7.70
CA LEU A 81 4.67 0.01 -6.78
C LEU A 81 4.27 1.49 -6.82
N SER A 82 4.91 2.33 -7.62
CA SER A 82 4.45 3.72 -7.81
C SER A 82 3.00 3.74 -8.31
N ARG A 83 2.20 4.69 -7.83
CA ARG A 83 0.75 4.75 -8.10
C ARG A 83 0.40 4.74 -9.59
N SER A 84 1.21 5.40 -10.41
CA SER A 84 1.01 5.41 -11.87
C SER A 84 1.28 4.05 -12.50
N VAL A 85 2.37 3.37 -12.12
CA VAL A 85 2.70 2.06 -12.66
C VAL A 85 1.70 1.01 -12.18
N VAL A 86 1.35 0.99 -10.88
CA VAL A 86 0.32 0.08 -10.35
C VAL A 86 -1.00 0.24 -11.10
N SER A 87 -1.43 1.48 -11.40
CA SER A 87 -2.67 1.68 -12.17
C SER A 87 -2.61 1.09 -13.57
N ASP A 88 -1.42 1.10 -14.21
CA ASP A 88 -1.24 0.53 -15.55
C ASP A 88 -1.22 -1.01 -15.53
N LEU A 89 -0.77 -1.66 -14.43
CA LEU A 89 -0.79 -3.12 -14.29
C LEU A 89 -2.21 -3.69 -14.35
N PHE A 90 -3.21 -2.94 -13.90
CA PHE A 90 -4.59 -3.41 -13.78
C PHE A 90 -5.56 -2.78 -14.78
N VAL A 91 -5.07 -2.04 -15.79
CA VAL A 91 -5.93 -1.34 -16.77
C VAL A 91 -6.85 -2.28 -17.57
N GLN A 92 -6.47 -3.55 -17.70
CA GLN A 92 -7.24 -4.59 -18.41
C GLN A 92 -7.94 -5.57 -17.44
N SER A 93 -7.87 -5.33 -16.13
CA SER A 93 -8.50 -6.23 -15.15
C SER A 93 -10.01 -6.01 -15.10
N ASP A 94 -10.76 -7.10 -15.12
CA ASP A 94 -12.20 -7.10 -14.83
C ASP A 94 -12.51 -7.25 -13.34
N LEU A 95 -11.50 -7.59 -12.52
CA LEU A 95 -11.62 -7.94 -11.10
C LEU A 95 -11.12 -6.82 -10.19
N VAL A 96 -10.07 -6.12 -10.62
CA VAL A 96 -9.42 -5.04 -9.86
C VAL A 96 -9.64 -3.72 -10.57
N ILE A 97 -10.23 -2.77 -9.87
CA ILE A 97 -10.31 -1.37 -10.31
C ILE A 97 -9.11 -0.64 -9.70
N ALA A 98 -8.10 -0.32 -10.50
CA ALA A 98 -7.03 0.61 -10.15
C ALA A 98 -7.21 1.86 -11.03
N PRO A 99 -7.83 2.94 -10.52
CA PRO A 99 -8.12 4.12 -11.33
C PRO A 99 -6.86 4.64 -11.99
N ARG A 100 -6.90 4.82 -13.32
CA ARG A 100 -5.73 5.30 -14.05
C ARG A 100 -5.17 6.54 -13.39
N THR A 101 -3.90 6.46 -13.02
CA THR A 101 -3.19 7.50 -12.28
C THR A 101 -2.08 8.07 -13.14
N LEU A 102 -2.14 9.36 -13.41
CA LEU A 102 -1.09 10.08 -14.13
C LEU A 102 -0.24 10.89 -13.17
N ARG A 103 1.05 10.94 -13.44
CA ARG A 103 1.98 11.85 -12.76
C ARG A 103 2.18 13.09 -13.63
N LEU A 104 1.61 14.21 -13.20
CA LEU A 104 1.59 15.46 -13.96
C LEU A 104 2.40 16.55 -13.24
N SER A 105 3.09 17.38 -14.06
CA SER A 105 3.76 18.55 -13.51
C SER A 105 2.75 19.64 -13.13
N ARG A 106 3.12 20.48 -12.16
CA ARG A 106 2.33 21.66 -11.76
C ARG A 106 1.99 22.56 -12.97
N GLN A 107 2.90 22.65 -13.94
CA GLN A 107 2.67 23.43 -15.15
C GLN A 107 1.54 22.84 -16.00
N VAL A 108 1.54 21.54 -16.22
CA VAL A 108 0.46 20.85 -16.97
C VAL A 108 -0.87 21.00 -16.24
N LEU A 109 -0.89 20.84 -14.91
CA LEU A 109 -2.10 21.05 -14.13
C LEU A 109 -2.66 22.47 -14.28
N LYS A 110 -1.79 23.52 -14.30
CA LYS A 110 -2.21 24.90 -14.57
C LYS A 110 -2.81 25.07 -15.96
N GLN A 111 -2.24 24.41 -16.97
CA GLN A 111 -2.76 24.46 -18.34
C GLN A 111 -4.14 23.77 -18.44
N ILE A 112 -4.35 22.66 -17.73
CA ILE A 112 -5.67 22.00 -17.63
C ILE A 112 -6.66 22.91 -16.92
N ALA A 113 -6.29 23.50 -15.78
CA ALA A 113 -7.12 24.41 -15.00
C ALA A 113 -7.58 25.64 -15.81
N THR A 114 -6.70 26.15 -16.66
CA THR A 114 -7.00 27.30 -17.57
C THR A 114 -7.56 26.89 -18.93
N ARG A 115 -7.82 25.58 -19.14
CA ARG A 115 -8.33 25.01 -20.40
C ARG A 115 -7.42 25.23 -21.61
N GLN A 116 -6.13 25.50 -21.40
CA GLN A 116 -5.13 25.59 -22.44
C GLN A 116 -4.70 24.21 -22.95
N THR A 117 -4.84 23.19 -22.10
CA THR A 117 -4.63 21.78 -22.45
C THR A 117 -5.87 20.99 -22.01
N ALA A 118 -6.30 20.07 -22.88
CA ALA A 118 -7.40 19.17 -22.54
C ALA A 118 -6.98 18.18 -21.44
N LEU A 119 -7.94 17.75 -20.63
CA LEU A 119 -7.75 16.63 -19.72
C LEU A 119 -7.45 15.37 -20.54
N ASP A 120 -6.54 14.52 -20.03
CA ASP A 120 -6.28 13.20 -20.64
C ASP A 120 -7.58 12.41 -20.78
N PRO A 121 -7.86 11.79 -21.95
CA PRO A 121 -9.10 11.04 -22.17
C PRO A 121 -9.33 9.88 -21.19
N ALA A 122 -8.27 9.38 -20.55
CA ALA A 122 -8.39 8.33 -19.54
C ALA A 122 -8.83 8.86 -18.16
N LEU A 123 -8.94 10.18 -17.99
CA LEU A 123 -9.38 10.83 -16.77
C LEU A 123 -10.74 11.49 -16.95
N SER A 124 -11.53 11.53 -15.89
CA SER A 124 -12.82 12.22 -15.81
C SER A 124 -12.97 12.96 -14.49
N TRP A 125 -13.63 14.10 -14.52
CA TRP A 125 -14.01 14.81 -13.31
C TRP A 125 -15.08 14.05 -12.50
N PRO A 126 -15.09 14.11 -11.14
CA PRO A 126 -14.10 14.81 -10.33
C PRO A 126 -12.76 14.07 -10.27
N LEU A 127 -11.67 14.83 -10.13
CA LEU A 127 -10.32 14.29 -10.01
C LEU A 127 -9.88 14.17 -8.55
N LEU A 128 -9.08 13.14 -8.26
CA LEU A 128 -8.24 13.10 -7.08
C LEU A 128 -6.86 13.64 -7.44
N VAL A 129 -6.40 14.65 -6.72
CA VAL A 129 -5.09 15.27 -6.92
C VAL A 129 -4.31 15.24 -5.61
N ARG A 130 -3.08 14.76 -5.65
CA ARG A 130 -2.19 14.72 -4.48
C ARG A 130 -0.74 14.95 -4.88
N PRO A 131 0.10 15.60 -4.04
CA PRO A 131 1.52 15.73 -4.33
C PRO A 131 2.20 14.37 -4.42
N VAL A 132 3.20 14.24 -5.32
CA VAL A 132 4.11 13.09 -5.32
C VAL A 132 4.87 13.05 -3.99
N GLY A 133 5.03 11.86 -3.41
CA GLY A 133 5.69 11.67 -2.11
C GLY A 133 4.84 12.05 -0.88
N SER A 134 3.54 12.39 -1.06
CA SER A 134 2.65 12.64 0.09
C SER A 134 2.04 11.34 0.62
N HIS A 135 1.90 11.23 1.96
CA HIS A 135 1.33 10.08 2.66
C HIS A 135 0.15 10.51 3.54
N ALA A 136 -0.61 9.55 4.07
CA ALA A 136 -1.70 9.73 5.03
C ALA A 136 -2.79 10.74 4.58
N GLY A 137 -3.04 10.86 3.26
CA GLY A 137 -4.03 11.80 2.73
C GLY A 137 -3.60 13.27 2.75
N ASN A 138 -2.37 13.59 3.12
CA ASN A 138 -1.88 14.96 3.14
C ASN A 138 -1.95 15.61 1.75
N ASN A 139 -2.67 16.75 1.66
CA ASN A 139 -2.93 17.49 0.43
C ASN A 139 -3.59 16.64 -0.70
N LEU A 140 -4.29 15.56 -0.34
CA LEU A 140 -5.14 14.81 -1.25
C LEU A 140 -6.50 15.52 -1.31
N GLU A 141 -6.87 15.99 -2.49
CA GLU A 141 -8.12 16.71 -2.70
C GLU A 141 -8.95 16.10 -3.83
N LYS A 142 -10.27 16.14 -3.64
CA LYS A 142 -11.27 15.80 -4.67
C LYS A 142 -11.67 17.08 -5.39
N ILE A 143 -11.23 17.20 -6.62
CA ILE A 143 -11.35 18.40 -7.45
C ILE A 143 -12.50 18.22 -8.43
N ALA A 144 -13.53 19.03 -8.29
CA ALA A 144 -14.78 18.87 -9.05
C ALA A 144 -14.64 19.25 -10.53
N ASP A 145 -13.85 20.29 -10.84
CA ASP A 145 -13.79 20.95 -12.13
C ASP A 145 -12.50 21.78 -12.29
N PRO A 146 -12.23 22.38 -13.46
CA PRO A 146 -11.07 23.23 -13.70
C PRO A 146 -10.96 24.45 -12.78
N GLU A 147 -12.08 25.04 -12.35
CA GLU A 147 -12.14 26.19 -11.45
C GLU A 147 -11.66 25.80 -10.07
N ALA A 148 -12.12 24.65 -9.55
CA ALA A 148 -11.65 24.07 -8.29
C ALA A 148 -10.16 23.70 -8.36
N LEU A 149 -9.68 23.21 -9.53
CA LEU A 149 -8.27 22.93 -9.75
C LEU A 149 -7.43 24.22 -9.67
N THR A 150 -7.90 25.32 -10.22
CA THR A 150 -7.24 26.63 -10.11
C THR A 150 -7.08 27.04 -8.66
N THR A 151 -8.14 26.89 -7.88
CA THR A 151 -8.13 27.20 -6.43
C THR A 151 -7.14 26.34 -5.67
N TYR A 152 -7.14 25.02 -5.90
CA TYR A 152 -6.19 24.09 -5.29
C TYR A 152 -4.75 24.46 -5.63
N LEU A 153 -4.45 24.76 -6.89
CA LEU A 153 -3.11 25.10 -7.36
C LEU A 153 -2.57 26.44 -6.82
N SER A 154 -3.42 27.30 -6.29
CA SER A 154 -2.99 28.56 -5.67
C SER A 154 -2.15 28.32 -4.38
N ALA A 155 -2.46 27.24 -3.65
CA ALA A 155 -1.74 26.82 -2.44
C ALA A 155 -0.78 25.64 -2.70
N PHE A 156 -0.78 25.05 -3.91
CA PHE A 156 0.04 23.90 -4.23
C PHE A 156 1.49 24.29 -4.54
N THR A 157 2.42 23.89 -3.70
CA THR A 157 3.86 24.26 -3.79
C THR A 157 4.73 23.20 -4.43
N HIS A 158 4.23 21.97 -4.64
CA HIS A 158 4.98 20.84 -5.17
C HIS A 158 5.13 20.91 -6.70
N GLU A 159 6.20 20.32 -7.22
CA GLU A 159 6.49 20.31 -8.66
C GLU A 159 5.60 19.35 -9.45
N GLN A 160 5.16 18.26 -8.80
CA GLN A 160 4.39 17.19 -9.44
C GLN A 160 3.27 16.68 -8.53
N ALA A 161 2.21 16.19 -9.17
CA ALA A 161 1.12 15.51 -8.50
C ALA A 161 0.74 14.20 -9.21
N TYR A 162 0.23 13.26 -8.45
CA TYR A 162 -0.59 12.16 -8.96
C TYR A 162 -2.02 12.65 -9.16
N VAL A 163 -2.59 12.30 -10.30
CA VAL A 163 -3.95 12.66 -10.71
C VAL A 163 -4.68 11.42 -11.18
N ALA A 164 -5.84 11.15 -10.60
CA ALA A 164 -6.70 10.04 -11.00
C ALA A 164 -8.17 10.48 -11.01
N SER A 165 -9.03 9.78 -11.73
CA SER A 165 -10.48 9.96 -11.59
C SER A 165 -10.94 9.47 -10.22
N TYR A 166 -11.87 10.20 -9.61
CA TYR A 166 -12.52 9.72 -8.40
C TYR A 166 -13.48 8.57 -8.73
N VAL A 167 -13.38 7.47 -8.00
CA VAL A 167 -14.34 6.37 -8.02
C VAL A 167 -15.14 6.43 -6.73
N ASP A 168 -16.45 6.51 -6.83
CA ASP A 168 -17.31 6.43 -5.67
C ASP A 168 -17.40 4.98 -5.19
N TYR A 169 -17.07 4.77 -3.93
CA TYR A 169 -17.10 3.46 -3.28
C TYR A 169 -17.95 3.47 -2.00
N ALA A 170 -18.84 4.48 -1.88
CA ALA A 170 -19.80 4.49 -0.79
C ALA A 170 -20.63 3.20 -0.83
N SER A 171 -20.76 2.55 0.31
CA SER A 171 -21.70 1.42 0.46
C SER A 171 -23.14 1.92 0.46
N ALA A 172 -24.13 1.02 0.40
CA ALA A 172 -25.55 1.36 0.33
C ALA A 172 -26.04 2.23 1.52
N ASP A 173 -25.34 2.18 2.66
CA ASP A 173 -25.60 3.00 3.84
C ASP A 173 -24.93 4.39 3.80
N GLY A 174 -24.25 4.72 2.68
CA GLY A 174 -23.53 5.97 2.49
C GLY A 174 -22.16 6.02 3.17
N GLN A 175 -21.73 4.94 3.83
CA GLN A 175 -20.42 4.88 4.48
C GLN A 175 -19.33 4.36 3.55
N PHE A 176 -18.10 4.80 3.78
CA PHE A 176 -16.91 4.40 3.04
C PHE A 176 -16.09 3.42 3.89
N ARG A 177 -15.77 2.27 3.31
CA ARG A 177 -15.02 1.20 3.97
C ARG A 177 -13.68 1.00 3.28
N LYS A 178 -12.59 1.13 4.05
CA LYS A 178 -11.24 0.93 3.56
C LYS A 178 -10.55 -0.18 4.34
N TYR A 179 -10.14 -1.20 3.63
CA TYR A 179 -9.41 -2.36 4.15
C TYR A 179 -7.91 -2.16 3.95
N ARG A 180 -7.13 -2.44 5.00
CA ARG A 180 -5.68 -2.65 4.87
C ARG A 180 -5.38 -4.13 4.99
N ILE A 181 -4.79 -4.70 3.94
CA ILE A 181 -4.57 -6.14 3.81
C ILE A 181 -3.08 -6.40 3.55
N GLY A 182 -2.44 -7.19 4.40
CA GLY A 182 -1.11 -7.72 4.15
C GLY A 182 -1.18 -8.94 3.21
N LEU A 183 -0.44 -8.90 2.12
CA LEU A 183 -0.24 -10.04 1.22
C LEU A 183 1.09 -10.71 1.62
N ILE A 184 1.02 -11.87 2.28
CA ILE A 184 2.16 -12.55 2.89
C ILE A 184 2.26 -13.95 2.28
N GLY A 185 3.31 -14.21 1.51
CA GLY A 185 3.43 -15.48 0.79
C GLY A 185 2.22 -15.75 -0.11
N ARG A 186 1.72 -14.71 -0.78
CA ARG A 186 0.54 -14.70 -1.68
C ARG A 186 -0.80 -14.99 -0.98
N LYS A 187 -0.87 -14.86 0.35
CA LYS A 187 -2.12 -15.01 1.13
C LYS A 187 -2.50 -13.70 1.77
N PRO A 188 -3.80 -13.32 1.76
CA PRO A 188 -4.27 -12.08 2.35
C PRO A 188 -4.50 -12.22 3.87
N TYR A 189 -4.18 -11.17 4.61
CA TYR A 189 -4.42 -11.03 6.06
C TYR A 189 -4.92 -9.63 6.36
N LEU A 190 -6.09 -9.50 6.96
CA LEU A 190 -6.66 -8.21 7.31
C LEU A 190 -5.91 -7.58 8.48
N SER A 191 -5.39 -6.37 8.29
CA SER A 191 -4.76 -5.57 9.34
C SER A 191 -5.78 -4.67 10.04
N HIS A 192 -6.62 -3.99 9.28
CA HIS A 192 -7.74 -3.20 9.82
C HIS A 192 -8.79 -2.89 8.74
N LEU A 193 -9.99 -2.55 9.21
CA LEU A 193 -11.08 -1.96 8.43
C LEU A 193 -11.42 -0.59 9.00
N ALA A 194 -11.18 0.48 8.25
CA ALA A 194 -11.59 1.82 8.60
C ALA A 194 -12.94 2.17 7.97
N ILE A 195 -13.87 2.72 8.75
CA ILE A 195 -15.22 3.09 8.32
C ILE A 195 -15.45 4.57 8.57
N SER A 196 -15.86 5.31 7.54
CA SER A 196 -16.06 6.75 7.62
C SER A 196 -17.28 7.18 6.81
N ASP A 197 -17.91 8.27 7.20
CA ASP A 197 -18.91 9.01 6.44
C ASP A 197 -18.30 9.94 5.38
N HIS A 198 -16.97 10.01 5.33
CA HIS A 198 -16.21 10.81 4.39
C HIS A 198 -15.41 9.94 3.43
N TRP A 199 -15.37 10.31 2.13
CA TRP A 199 -14.70 9.52 1.07
C TRP A 199 -13.18 9.34 1.27
N MET A 200 -12.50 10.30 1.90
CA MET A 200 -11.07 10.18 2.21
C MET A 200 -10.90 9.47 3.56
N VAL A 201 -10.79 8.17 3.52
CA VAL A 201 -10.67 7.34 4.73
C VAL A 201 -9.22 7.16 5.11
N HIS A 202 -8.84 7.67 6.28
CA HIS A 202 -7.62 7.31 6.99
C HIS A 202 -8.00 6.75 8.36
N TYR A 203 -7.36 5.67 8.83
CA TYR A 203 -7.79 4.99 10.07
C TYR A 203 -7.89 5.95 11.26
N LEU A 204 -6.91 6.85 11.41
CA LEU A 204 -6.86 7.80 12.53
C LEU A 204 -7.97 8.89 12.48
N ASN A 205 -8.54 9.18 11.32
CA ASN A 205 -9.62 10.18 11.18
C ASN A 205 -11.00 9.57 10.91
N ALA A 206 -11.09 8.24 10.87
CA ALA A 206 -12.34 7.51 10.60
C ALA A 206 -13.29 7.48 11.81
N GLY A 207 -12.87 7.98 12.98
CA GLY A 207 -13.68 7.95 14.21
C GLY A 207 -13.91 6.55 14.75
N MET A 208 -12.99 5.62 14.51
CA MET A 208 -13.10 4.23 14.99
C MET A 208 -13.10 4.16 16.51
N SER A 209 -12.32 5.00 17.19
CA SER A 209 -12.26 5.08 18.64
C SER A 209 -13.56 5.57 19.26
N ASP A 210 -14.30 6.40 18.55
CA ASP A 210 -15.50 7.08 19.08
C ASP A 210 -16.80 6.29 18.81
N SER A 211 -16.75 5.28 17.94
CA SER A 211 -17.94 4.52 17.50
C SER A 211 -17.84 3.03 17.79
N GLN A 212 -18.67 2.56 18.71
CA GLN A 212 -18.79 1.12 19.01
C GLN A 212 -19.29 0.36 17.77
N THR A 213 -20.27 0.89 17.04
CA THR A 213 -20.83 0.24 15.84
C THR A 213 -19.76 0.00 14.78
N LYS A 214 -18.85 0.97 14.54
CA LYS A 214 -17.74 0.80 13.59
C LYS A 214 -16.76 -0.27 14.08
N ARG A 215 -16.49 -0.32 15.38
CA ARG A 215 -15.60 -1.35 15.97
C ARG A 215 -16.23 -2.74 15.90
N ASP A 216 -17.53 -2.85 16.13
CA ASP A 216 -18.25 -4.13 16.02
C ASP A 216 -18.21 -4.65 14.58
N GLU A 217 -18.39 -3.77 13.59
CA GLU A 217 -18.27 -4.13 12.17
C GLU A 217 -16.82 -4.53 11.80
N GLU A 218 -15.80 -3.80 12.29
CA GLU A 218 -14.40 -4.18 12.09
C GLU A 218 -14.11 -5.55 12.74
N ALA A 219 -14.63 -5.79 13.95
CA ALA A 219 -14.45 -7.05 14.65
C ALA A 219 -15.06 -8.23 13.85
N GLU A 220 -16.26 -8.05 13.33
CA GLU A 220 -16.94 -9.04 12.50
C GLU A 220 -16.18 -9.28 11.19
N ALA A 221 -15.75 -8.20 10.51
CA ALA A 221 -14.95 -8.31 9.30
C ALA A 221 -13.62 -9.04 9.53
N MET A 222 -12.95 -8.79 10.66
CA MET A 222 -11.71 -9.47 11.03
C MET A 222 -11.95 -10.95 11.37
N ALA A 223 -13.00 -11.27 12.11
CA ALA A 223 -13.33 -12.63 12.51
C ALA A 223 -13.65 -13.53 11.31
N HIS A 224 -14.35 -12.98 10.32
CA HIS A 224 -14.85 -13.70 9.14
C HIS A 224 -14.15 -13.28 7.83
N PHE A 225 -12.94 -12.75 7.92
CA PHE A 225 -12.21 -12.26 6.75
C PHE A 225 -12.01 -13.32 5.67
N ASP A 226 -11.63 -14.53 6.09
CA ASP A 226 -11.28 -15.62 5.16
C ASP A 226 -12.51 -16.13 4.38
N GLU A 227 -13.66 -16.27 5.04
CA GLU A 227 -14.92 -16.72 4.45
C GLU A 227 -15.70 -15.57 3.77
N GLY A 228 -15.42 -14.35 4.19
CA GLY A 228 -16.10 -13.13 3.72
C GLY A 228 -15.33 -12.44 2.59
N PHE A 229 -14.65 -11.36 2.93
CA PHE A 229 -13.96 -10.49 1.96
C PHE A 229 -12.91 -11.26 1.14
N ALA A 230 -12.04 -12.05 1.78
CA ALA A 230 -10.98 -12.77 1.08
C ALA A 230 -11.54 -13.82 0.11
N LEU A 231 -12.64 -14.49 0.46
CA LEU A 231 -13.30 -15.44 -0.44
C LEU A 231 -13.95 -14.74 -1.63
N ARG A 232 -14.69 -13.65 -1.41
CA ARG A 232 -15.34 -12.88 -2.50
C ARG A 232 -14.32 -12.33 -3.49
N HIS A 233 -13.18 -11.83 -2.99
CA HIS A 233 -12.12 -11.24 -3.80
C HIS A 233 -10.95 -12.18 -4.10
N LYS A 234 -11.12 -13.49 -3.93
CA LYS A 234 -10.03 -14.48 -4.08
C LYS A 234 -9.30 -14.35 -5.43
N ALA A 235 -10.05 -14.19 -6.52
CA ALA A 235 -9.45 -14.05 -7.86
C ALA A 235 -8.70 -12.72 -8.02
N ALA A 236 -9.27 -11.61 -7.54
CA ALA A 236 -8.64 -10.29 -7.56
C ALA A 236 -7.34 -10.25 -6.72
N LEU A 237 -7.38 -10.83 -5.50
CA LEU A 237 -6.21 -10.92 -4.63
C LEU A 237 -5.11 -11.82 -5.22
N ALA A 238 -5.47 -12.90 -5.93
CA ALA A 238 -4.51 -13.74 -6.64
C ALA A 238 -3.90 -13.02 -7.84
N GLU A 239 -4.69 -12.23 -8.57
CA GLU A 239 -4.21 -11.36 -9.65
C GLU A 239 -3.22 -10.32 -9.14
N LEU A 240 -3.54 -9.62 -8.04
CA LEU A 240 -2.62 -8.68 -7.37
C LEU A 240 -1.28 -9.33 -7.03
N CYS A 241 -1.30 -10.51 -6.41
CA CYS A 241 -0.08 -11.23 -6.08
C CYS A 241 0.72 -11.67 -7.32
N THR A 242 0.05 -11.88 -8.45
CA THR A 242 0.71 -12.31 -9.70
C THR A 242 1.34 -11.14 -10.42
N GLN A 243 0.66 -10.00 -10.49
CA GLN A 243 1.14 -8.81 -11.17
C GLN A 243 2.25 -8.09 -10.40
N ILE A 244 2.12 -8.03 -9.07
CA ILE A 244 3.10 -7.33 -8.21
C ILE A 244 4.35 -8.19 -7.97
N ASP A 245 4.20 -9.51 -7.84
CA ASP A 245 5.29 -10.50 -7.70
C ASP A 245 6.31 -10.20 -6.58
N LEU A 246 5.79 -9.88 -5.40
CA LEU A 246 6.55 -9.74 -4.16
C LEU A 246 6.12 -10.81 -3.14
N ASP A 247 7.07 -11.23 -2.27
CA ASP A 247 6.80 -12.19 -1.19
C ASP A 247 5.96 -11.57 -0.07
N TYR A 248 6.16 -10.27 0.16
CA TYR A 248 5.43 -9.44 1.12
C TYR A 248 5.17 -8.04 0.56
N PHE A 249 3.94 -7.61 0.63
CA PHE A 249 3.49 -6.23 0.43
C PHE A 249 2.13 -6.06 1.10
N ALA A 250 1.65 -4.83 1.21
CA ALA A 250 0.31 -4.57 1.68
C ALA A 250 -0.46 -3.68 0.69
N ILE A 251 -1.78 -3.72 0.77
CA ILE A 251 -2.69 -2.89 -0.02
C ILE A 251 -3.66 -2.15 0.88
N ASP A 252 -4.00 -0.92 0.47
CA ASP A 252 -5.22 -0.23 0.89
C ASP A 252 -6.24 -0.39 -0.24
N CYS A 253 -7.42 -0.93 0.06
CA CYS A 253 -8.45 -1.21 -0.93
C CYS A 253 -9.86 -1.03 -0.36
N ALA A 254 -10.85 -1.06 -1.24
CA ALA A 254 -12.27 -1.10 -0.90
C ALA A 254 -13.01 -2.12 -1.78
N GLU A 255 -14.28 -2.35 -1.48
CA GLU A 255 -15.24 -3.04 -2.35
C GLU A 255 -16.19 -2.01 -2.95
N THR A 256 -16.35 -2.02 -4.27
CA THR A 256 -17.34 -1.18 -4.96
C THR A 256 -18.74 -1.78 -4.83
N GLN A 257 -19.78 -1.00 -5.13
CA GLN A 257 -21.19 -1.47 -5.05
C GLN A 257 -21.46 -2.65 -6.02
N ASP A 258 -20.73 -2.76 -7.12
CA ASP A 258 -20.82 -3.89 -8.06
C ASP A 258 -19.88 -5.05 -7.70
N GLY A 259 -19.29 -5.04 -6.49
CA GLY A 259 -18.53 -6.15 -5.93
C GLY A 259 -17.11 -6.31 -6.47
N LYS A 260 -16.53 -5.29 -7.12
CA LYS A 260 -15.13 -5.30 -7.55
C LYS A 260 -14.20 -4.79 -6.45
N LEU A 261 -12.94 -5.24 -6.49
CA LEU A 261 -11.92 -4.72 -5.59
C LEU A 261 -11.37 -3.39 -6.14
N LEU A 262 -11.56 -2.30 -5.41
CA LEU A 262 -10.99 -0.99 -5.72
C LEU A 262 -9.65 -0.84 -5.00
N LEU A 263 -8.56 -0.77 -5.74
CA LEU A 263 -7.21 -0.61 -5.21
C LEU A 263 -6.85 0.87 -5.09
N PHE A 264 -6.51 1.33 -3.89
CA PHE A 264 -6.02 2.68 -3.65
C PHE A 264 -4.51 2.78 -3.67
N GLU A 265 -3.82 1.76 -3.13
CA GLU A 265 -2.37 1.74 -2.95
C GLU A 265 -1.87 0.31 -2.74
N ALA A 266 -0.70 0.00 -3.30
CA ALA A 266 0.08 -1.16 -2.93
C ALA A 266 1.48 -0.68 -2.52
N ASP A 267 2.02 -1.21 -1.42
CA ASP A 267 3.32 -0.78 -0.90
C ASP A 267 3.99 -1.90 -0.09
N ALA A 268 5.31 -2.06 -0.28
CA ALA A 268 6.12 -2.98 0.51
C ALA A 268 6.43 -2.42 1.90
N ALA A 269 6.34 -1.11 2.12
CA ALA A 269 6.66 -0.42 3.38
C ALA A 269 5.42 0.03 4.17
N MET A 270 4.22 -0.38 3.75
CA MET A 270 2.98 -0.01 4.43
C MET A 270 3.00 -0.44 5.90
N ILE A 271 2.63 0.49 6.80
CA ILE A 271 2.66 0.22 8.24
C ILE A 271 1.55 -0.76 8.61
N ILE A 272 1.94 -1.88 9.18
CA ILE A 272 1.09 -2.87 9.84
C ILE A 272 1.59 -3.06 11.26
N HIS A 273 0.73 -2.81 12.27
CA HIS A 273 1.11 -2.83 13.67
C HIS A 273 -0.04 -3.36 14.56
N ALA A 274 0.27 -3.68 15.82
CA ALA A 274 -0.69 -4.05 16.86
C ALA A 274 -0.51 -3.11 18.08
N MET A 275 -0.60 -1.80 17.83
CA MET A 275 -0.46 -0.75 18.85
C MET A 275 -1.80 -0.15 19.27
N ASP A 276 -2.92 -0.65 18.71
CA ASP A 276 -4.24 -0.22 19.13
C ASP A 276 -4.48 -0.57 20.60
N GLU A 277 -5.23 0.27 21.31
CA GLU A 277 -5.53 0.09 22.72
C GLU A 277 -6.32 -1.22 22.93
N PRO A 278 -5.78 -2.20 23.70
CA PRO A 278 -6.40 -3.53 23.80
C PRO A 278 -7.80 -3.51 24.43
N ASP A 279 -8.06 -2.59 25.35
CA ASP A 279 -9.37 -2.47 26.00
C ASP A 279 -10.44 -1.92 25.05
N LEU A 280 -10.03 -1.09 24.09
CA LEU A 280 -10.92 -0.49 23.09
C LEU A 280 -11.09 -1.39 21.86
N PHE A 281 -10.03 -2.12 21.48
CA PHE A 281 -9.96 -2.97 20.29
C PHE A 281 -9.56 -4.42 20.64
N PRO A 282 -10.27 -5.12 21.56
CA PRO A 282 -9.83 -6.43 22.06
C PRO A 282 -9.78 -7.51 20.97
N TYR A 283 -10.55 -7.37 19.91
CA TYR A 283 -10.62 -8.31 18.80
C TYR A 283 -9.37 -8.27 17.88
N LYS A 284 -8.59 -7.17 17.87
CA LYS A 284 -7.42 -7.04 16.99
C LYS A 284 -6.27 -7.94 17.38
N GLY A 285 -6.04 -8.12 18.68
CA GLY A 285 -4.90 -8.89 19.18
C GLY A 285 -4.75 -10.28 18.54
N PRO A 286 -5.79 -11.14 18.55
CA PRO A 286 -5.75 -12.45 17.91
C PRO A 286 -5.49 -12.37 16.39
N GLN A 287 -6.09 -11.43 15.69
CA GLN A 287 -5.96 -11.29 14.24
C GLN A 287 -4.55 -10.80 13.84
N MET A 288 -4.00 -9.85 14.59
CA MET A 288 -2.63 -9.39 14.38
C MET A 288 -1.60 -10.49 14.66
N LYS A 289 -1.83 -11.36 15.65
CA LYS A 289 -0.99 -12.54 15.89
C LYS A 289 -1.02 -13.50 14.69
N LYS A 290 -2.19 -13.70 14.05
CA LYS A 290 -2.32 -14.53 12.85
C LYS A 290 -1.48 -13.93 11.71
N LEU A 291 -1.55 -12.62 11.49
CA LEU A 291 -0.78 -11.90 10.46
C LEU A 291 0.74 -11.99 10.73
N PHE A 292 1.18 -11.68 11.94
CA PHE A 292 2.60 -11.75 12.32
C PHE A 292 3.15 -13.18 12.25
N GLY A 293 2.35 -14.18 12.69
CA GLY A 293 2.69 -15.59 12.55
C GLY A 293 2.86 -16.01 11.09
N ALA A 294 2.04 -15.48 10.17
CA ALA A 294 2.19 -15.74 8.75
C ALA A 294 3.48 -15.13 8.18
N PHE A 295 3.88 -13.93 8.63
CA PHE A 295 5.15 -13.33 8.23
C PHE A 295 6.35 -14.14 8.75
N GLN A 296 6.30 -14.61 10.00
CA GLN A 296 7.32 -15.50 10.57
C GLN A 296 7.40 -16.81 9.79
N ALA A 297 6.26 -17.42 9.45
CA ALA A 297 6.22 -18.64 8.64
C ALA A 297 6.77 -18.41 7.22
N LEU A 298 6.60 -17.22 6.64
CA LEU A 298 7.21 -16.86 5.36
C LEU A 298 8.75 -16.85 5.46
N LEU A 299 9.31 -16.27 6.54
CA LEU A 299 10.75 -16.29 6.79
C LEU A 299 11.27 -17.72 6.98
N GLU A 300 10.62 -18.53 7.82
CA GLU A 300 10.98 -19.92 8.06
C GLU A 300 10.88 -20.77 6.78
N GLY A 301 9.85 -20.53 5.97
CA GLY A 301 9.67 -21.18 4.68
C GLY A 301 10.81 -20.90 3.68
N ALA A 302 11.40 -19.70 3.75
CA ALA A 302 12.54 -19.34 2.91
C ALA A 302 13.83 -20.12 3.26
N LEU A 303 13.92 -20.68 4.46
CA LEU A 303 15.06 -21.49 4.89
C LEU A 303 15.01 -22.94 4.36
N GLN A 304 13.83 -23.39 3.94
CA GLN A 304 13.68 -24.74 3.44
C GLN A 304 14.28 -24.84 2.02
N PRO A 305 14.99 -25.94 1.70
CA PRO A 305 15.44 -26.15 0.32
C PRO A 305 14.23 -26.14 -0.60
N LYS A 306 14.25 -25.30 -1.64
CA LYS A 306 13.21 -25.39 -2.68
C LYS A 306 13.28 -26.78 -3.28
N THR A 307 12.34 -27.65 -2.95
CA THR A 307 12.13 -28.91 -3.68
C THR A 307 11.89 -28.55 -5.15
N ARG A 308 12.81 -28.95 -5.99
CA ARG A 308 12.76 -28.75 -7.45
C ARG A 308 11.63 -29.56 -8.06
#